data_06ad2f869fca2606f8043754bf8ce57a
#
_entry.id   06ad2f869fca2606f8043754bf8ce57a
#
_cell.length_a   1.000
_cell.length_b   1.000
_cell.length_c   1.000
_cell.angle_alpha   90.00
_cell.angle_beta   90.00
_cell.angle_gamma   90.00
#
_symmetry.space_group_name_H-M   'P 1'
#
loop_
_entity.id
_entity.type
_entity.pdbx_description
1 polymer ?
#
loop_
_entity_poly.entity_id
_entity_poly.type
_entity_poly.pdbx_seq_one_letter_code
_entity_poly.pdbx_strand_id
1 'polypeptide(L)'
;MNNSMSDIRDFTGKNRKFTGTDSIKVPTGTTAQRVNETAKLRFNSNTNLMEYYTGTDWKPIDSPPTVTQIAIAGRAANTTGYIDNTTGGDQTIVISGSLFDTTGAVVTFEGTAGGAGTVTTQTITRNSSSQLTVTVTAADFIEADDPYTVKVTNGSGLSGVLAEAIDVNVAAAX
;
A
#
# COMPACT_ATOMS: atom_id res chain seq x y z
N MET A 1 10.41 -22.14 -34.18
CA MET A 1 10.70 -21.10 -35.14
C MET A 1 9.97 -19.83 -34.75
N ASN A 2 10.66 -18.74 -34.75
CA ASN A 2 10.07 -17.50 -34.34
C ASN A 2 9.61 -16.70 -35.55
N ASN A 3 8.36 -16.34 -35.57
CA ASN A 3 7.83 -15.54 -36.68
C ASN A 3 7.09 -14.33 -36.16
N SER A 4 7.59 -13.77 -35.09
CA SER A 4 6.89 -12.69 -34.39
C SER A 4 6.52 -11.53 -35.34
N MET A 5 7.36 -11.25 -36.31
CA MET A 5 7.08 -10.12 -37.17
C MET A 5 5.85 -10.35 -38.07
N SER A 6 5.59 -11.59 -38.44
CA SER A 6 4.45 -11.86 -39.28
C SER A 6 3.13 -11.77 -38.56
N ASP A 7 3.16 -11.72 -37.25
CA ASP A 7 1.94 -11.67 -36.43
C ASP A 7 1.52 -10.26 -36.07
N ILE A 8 2.29 -9.27 -36.45
CA ILE A 8 1.97 -7.89 -36.12
C ILE A 8 0.82 -7.40 -37.00
N ARG A 9 -0.19 -6.85 -36.38
CA ARG A 9 -1.34 -6.25 -37.04
C ARG A 9 -1.34 -4.77 -36.73
N ASP A 10 -1.23 -3.97 -37.77
CA ASP A 10 -1.15 -2.52 -37.63
C ASP A 10 -2.43 -1.87 -38.13
N PHE A 11 -3.08 -1.08 -37.33
CA PHE A 11 -4.31 -0.37 -37.66
C PHE A 11 -3.98 1.10 -37.92
N THR A 12 -3.16 1.35 -38.90
CA THR A 12 -2.69 2.69 -39.19
C THR A 12 -3.80 3.55 -39.79
N GLY A 13 -3.79 4.81 -39.47
CA GLY A 13 -4.65 5.80 -40.10
C GLY A 13 -6.10 5.81 -39.61
N LYS A 14 -6.45 4.98 -38.65
CA LYS A 14 -7.82 4.92 -38.11
C LYS A 14 -7.82 4.78 -36.59
N ASN A 15 -8.68 5.53 -35.97
CA ASN A 15 -8.88 5.34 -34.55
C ASN A 15 -9.70 4.09 -34.30
N ARG A 16 -9.41 3.42 -33.22
CA ARG A 16 -10.15 2.20 -32.82
C ARG A 16 -10.90 2.47 -31.54
N LYS A 17 -12.12 1.95 -31.47
CA LYS A 17 -12.98 2.17 -30.33
C LYS A 17 -13.54 0.83 -29.86
N PHE A 18 -13.42 0.58 -28.57
CA PHE A 18 -13.93 -0.64 -27.93
C PHE A 18 -15.11 -0.24 -27.07
N THR A 19 -16.31 -0.61 -27.48
CA THR A 19 -17.54 -0.08 -26.89
C THR A 19 -18.35 -1.08 -26.08
N GLY A 20 -17.91 -2.32 -25.99
CA GLY A 20 -18.61 -3.30 -25.17
C GLY A 20 -18.54 -2.97 -23.70
N THR A 21 -19.35 -3.66 -22.92
CA THR A 21 -19.43 -3.42 -21.47
C THR A 21 -18.46 -4.28 -20.67
N ASP A 22 -17.83 -5.23 -21.32
CA ASP A 22 -16.84 -6.04 -20.63
C ASP A 22 -15.49 -5.29 -20.63
N SER A 23 -14.45 -5.94 -21.06
CA SER A 23 -13.08 -5.41 -20.92
C SER A 23 -12.28 -5.79 -22.13
N ILE A 24 -11.07 -5.27 -22.19
CA ILE A 24 -10.07 -5.70 -23.15
C ILE A 24 -8.98 -6.43 -22.37
N LYS A 25 -8.57 -7.59 -22.87
CA LYS A 25 -7.48 -8.32 -22.26
C LYS A 25 -6.17 -7.88 -22.91
N VAL A 26 -5.26 -7.37 -22.08
CA VAL A 26 -3.98 -6.87 -22.58
C VAL A 26 -2.93 -7.97 -22.54
N PRO A 27 -1.85 -7.81 -23.31
CA PRO A 27 -0.75 -8.78 -23.25
C PRO A 27 -0.21 -8.93 -21.84
N THR A 28 0.07 -10.17 -21.45
CA THR A 28 0.53 -10.49 -20.10
C THR A 28 1.88 -11.20 -20.19
N GLY A 29 2.80 -10.82 -19.34
CA GLY A 29 4.10 -11.49 -19.31
C GLY A 29 4.89 -11.12 -18.07
N THR A 30 6.01 -11.80 -17.89
CA THR A 30 6.90 -11.56 -16.77
C THR A 30 7.73 -10.29 -17.01
N THR A 31 8.41 -9.84 -15.95
CA THR A 31 9.33 -8.70 -16.07
C THR A 31 10.40 -8.96 -17.15
N ALA A 32 10.91 -10.19 -17.21
CA ALA A 32 11.95 -10.53 -18.16
C ALA A 32 11.47 -10.48 -19.62
N GLN A 33 10.17 -10.53 -19.83
CA GLN A 33 9.59 -10.53 -21.17
C GLN A 33 9.24 -9.13 -21.67
N ARG A 34 9.66 -8.10 -20.96
CA ARG A 34 9.46 -6.73 -21.42
C ARG A 34 10.23 -6.47 -22.71
N VAL A 35 9.58 -5.76 -23.62
CA VAL A 35 10.24 -5.28 -24.84
C VAL A 35 10.11 -3.75 -24.83
N ASN A 36 11.22 -3.07 -24.76
CA ASN A 36 11.26 -1.62 -24.57
C ASN A 36 10.87 -0.90 -25.87
N GLU A 37 9.67 -0.39 -25.87
CA GLU A 37 9.16 0.42 -26.97
C GLU A 37 8.17 1.40 -26.38
N THR A 38 8.35 2.67 -26.69
CA THR A 38 7.54 3.74 -26.09
C THR A 38 6.05 3.50 -26.28
N ALA A 39 5.30 3.71 -25.21
CA ALA A 39 3.84 3.61 -25.20
C ALA A 39 3.30 2.17 -25.19
N LYS A 40 4.15 1.19 -25.00
CA LYS A 40 3.64 -0.17 -24.78
C LYS A 40 2.92 -0.26 -23.46
N LEU A 41 1.82 -1.02 -23.45
CA LEU A 41 0.98 -1.23 -22.30
C LEU A 41 0.80 -2.74 -22.13
N ARG A 42 0.98 -3.26 -20.90
CA ARG A 42 0.86 -4.69 -20.65
C ARG A 42 0.59 -4.96 -19.18
N PHE A 43 0.25 -6.21 -18.86
CA PHE A 43 0.13 -6.68 -17.49
C PHE A 43 1.37 -7.49 -17.12
N ASN A 44 1.99 -7.14 -15.99
CA ASN A 44 3.20 -7.83 -15.52
C ASN A 44 2.81 -8.87 -14.49
N SER A 45 3.02 -10.15 -14.83
CA SER A 45 2.61 -11.24 -13.93
C SER A 45 3.52 -11.43 -12.73
N ASN A 46 4.71 -10.83 -12.71
CA ASN A 46 5.55 -10.86 -11.51
C ASN A 46 5.06 -9.88 -10.45
N THR A 47 4.55 -8.72 -10.88
CA THR A 47 4.10 -7.68 -9.94
C THR A 47 2.58 -7.65 -9.80
N ASN A 48 1.86 -8.32 -10.72
CA ASN A 48 0.40 -8.29 -10.77
C ASN A 48 -0.16 -6.89 -10.96
N LEU A 49 0.55 -6.09 -11.76
CA LEU A 49 0.13 -4.73 -12.08
C LEU A 49 0.19 -4.49 -13.58
N MET A 50 -0.71 -3.63 -14.06
CA MET A 50 -0.55 -3.05 -15.39
C MET A 50 0.68 -2.18 -15.38
N GLU A 51 1.33 -2.06 -16.54
CA GLU A 51 2.50 -1.21 -16.65
C GLU A 51 2.63 -0.68 -18.06
N TYR A 52 3.34 0.44 -18.20
CA TYR A 52 3.58 1.04 -19.51
C TYR A 52 5.03 1.51 -19.59
N TYR A 53 5.54 1.61 -20.83
CA TYR A 53 6.90 2.06 -21.05
C TYR A 53 6.91 3.51 -21.53
N THR A 54 7.69 4.34 -20.85
CA THR A 54 7.73 5.79 -21.15
C THR A 54 8.67 6.13 -22.28
N GLY A 55 9.49 5.20 -22.69
CA GLY A 55 10.62 5.45 -23.59
C GLY A 55 11.94 5.35 -22.86
N THR A 56 11.90 5.43 -21.53
CA THR A 56 13.08 5.24 -20.70
C THR A 56 12.86 4.23 -19.60
N ASP A 57 11.66 4.18 -19.05
CA ASP A 57 11.35 3.34 -17.88
C ASP A 57 10.02 2.64 -18.02
N TRP A 58 9.92 1.45 -17.42
CA TRP A 58 8.64 0.79 -17.20
C TRP A 58 8.04 1.33 -15.91
N LYS A 59 6.80 1.79 -15.97
CA LYS A 59 6.11 2.34 -14.81
C LYS A 59 4.84 1.57 -14.53
N PRO A 60 4.61 1.18 -13.27
CA PRO A 60 3.36 0.50 -12.93
C PRO A 60 2.21 1.48 -12.84
N ILE A 61 1.01 0.95 -13.07
CA ILE A 61 -0.24 1.67 -12.87
C ILE A 61 -0.87 1.07 -11.63
N ASP A 62 -1.02 1.87 -10.58
CA ASP A 62 -1.52 1.37 -9.32
C ASP A 62 -2.25 2.49 -8.61
N SER A 63 -2.98 2.13 -7.54
CA SER A 63 -3.66 3.10 -6.69
C SER A 63 -3.13 2.97 -5.27
N PRO A 64 -2.95 4.08 -4.57
CA PRO A 64 -2.45 3.98 -3.20
C PRO A 64 -3.49 3.31 -2.29
N PRO A 65 -3.03 2.65 -1.24
CA PRO A 65 -3.96 2.14 -0.23
C PRO A 65 -4.56 3.31 0.55
N THR A 66 -5.67 3.06 1.21
CA THR A 66 -6.23 4.02 2.14
C THR A 66 -6.22 3.43 3.54
N VAL A 67 -6.15 4.29 4.55
CA VAL A 67 -6.25 3.88 5.95
C VAL A 67 -7.37 4.71 6.55
N THR A 68 -8.39 4.04 7.09
CA THR A 68 -9.58 4.74 7.54
C THR A 68 -9.81 4.66 9.04
N GLN A 69 -9.41 3.56 9.69
CA GLN A 69 -9.62 3.38 11.13
C GLN A 69 -8.56 2.47 11.70
N ILE A 70 -8.39 2.56 13.01
CA ILE A 70 -7.53 1.66 13.77
C ILE A 70 -8.29 1.14 14.99
N ALA A 71 -7.89 -0.04 15.46
CA ALA A 71 -8.38 -0.61 16.70
C ALA A 71 -7.17 -1.10 17.46
N ILE A 72 -6.88 -0.48 18.62
CA ILE A 72 -5.65 -0.74 19.37
C ILE A 72 -5.99 -1.58 20.59
N ALA A 73 -5.24 -2.67 20.76
CA ALA A 73 -5.33 -3.51 21.96
C ALA A 73 -6.76 -3.97 22.26
N GLY A 74 -7.47 -4.35 21.21
CA GLY A 74 -8.82 -4.88 21.35
C GLY A 74 -9.91 -3.85 21.57
N ARG A 75 -9.58 -2.58 21.59
CA ARG A 75 -10.59 -1.54 21.73
C ARG A 75 -11.33 -1.35 20.40
N ALA A 76 -12.45 -0.63 20.44
CA ALA A 76 -13.27 -0.44 19.24
C ALA A 76 -12.52 0.36 18.18
N ALA A 77 -12.82 0.05 16.92
CA ALA A 77 -12.21 0.77 15.80
C ALA A 77 -12.65 2.23 15.79
N ASN A 78 -11.71 3.12 15.50
CA ASN A 78 -11.99 4.55 15.45
C ASN A 78 -10.93 5.21 14.58
N THR A 79 -11.13 6.48 14.28
CA THR A 79 -10.14 7.25 13.53
C THR A 79 -8.98 7.68 14.41
N THR A 80 -9.14 7.62 15.73
CA THR A 80 -8.06 7.89 16.66
C THR A 80 -8.05 6.84 17.76
N GLY A 81 -6.92 6.72 18.43
CA GLY A 81 -6.79 5.82 19.56
C GLY A 81 -5.56 6.16 20.36
N TYR A 82 -5.23 5.31 21.32
CA TYR A 82 -4.01 5.54 22.08
C TYR A 82 -3.32 4.22 22.35
N ILE A 83 -2.00 4.31 22.51
CA ILE A 83 -1.20 3.19 22.94
C ILE A 83 -0.63 3.53 24.32
N ASP A 84 -0.70 2.57 25.23
CA ASP A 84 -0.19 2.76 26.58
C ASP A 84 1.24 2.21 26.62
N ASN A 85 2.21 3.09 26.58
CA ASN A 85 3.59 2.66 26.49
C ASN A 85 4.17 2.22 27.82
N THR A 86 3.39 2.32 28.89
CA THR A 86 3.84 1.88 30.22
C THR A 86 3.46 0.44 30.53
N THR A 87 2.57 -0.16 29.74
CA THR A 87 2.14 -1.53 30.03
C THR A 87 3.17 -2.59 29.72
N GLY A 88 4.20 -2.27 28.99
CA GLY A 88 5.19 -3.25 28.62
C GLY A 88 4.65 -4.27 27.61
N GLY A 89 5.55 -4.91 26.90
CA GLY A 89 5.18 -5.96 25.99
C GLY A 89 4.62 -5.43 24.68
N ASP A 90 4.01 -6.33 23.94
CA ASP A 90 3.52 -6.06 22.59
C ASP A 90 2.06 -5.69 22.63
N GLN A 91 1.66 -4.88 21.66
CA GLN A 91 0.25 -4.60 21.46
C GLN A 91 -0.13 -4.85 20.02
N THR A 92 -1.39 -5.21 19.84
CA THR A 92 -1.95 -5.50 18.53
C THR A 92 -2.73 -4.30 18.03
N ILE A 93 -2.53 -3.93 16.77
CA ILE A 93 -3.31 -2.87 16.14
C ILE A 93 -3.93 -3.46 14.88
N VAL A 94 -5.25 -3.33 14.78
CA VAL A 94 -5.98 -3.73 13.57
C VAL A 94 -6.21 -2.46 12.75
N ILE A 95 -5.79 -2.50 11.49
CA ILE A 95 -5.84 -1.35 10.60
C ILE A 95 -6.86 -1.62 9.52
N SER A 96 -7.83 -0.72 9.38
CA SER A 96 -8.88 -0.84 8.37
C SER A 96 -8.64 0.18 7.26
N GLY A 97 -8.98 -0.22 6.04
CA GLY A 97 -8.81 0.66 4.90
C GLY A 97 -9.18 -0.03 3.61
N SER A 98 -8.40 0.20 2.57
CA SER A 98 -8.66 -0.45 1.29
C SER A 98 -7.38 -0.58 0.47
N LEU A 99 -7.41 -1.50 -0.47
CA LEU A 99 -6.35 -1.71 -1.46
C LEU A 99 -5.01 -2.14 -0.83
N PHE A 100 -5.06 -2.85 0.29
CA PHE A 100 -3.84 -3.42 0.87
C PHE A 100 -3.37 -4.59 0.00
N ASP A 101 -2.10 -4.57 -0.39
CA ASP A 101 -1.53 -5.60 -1.26
C ASP A 101 -1.48 -6.95 -0.58
N THR A 102 -1.51 -8.02 -1.40
CA THR A 102 -1.40 -9.39 -0.91
C THR A 102 -0.03 -9.65 -0.29
N THR A 103 1.00 -9.04 -0.84
CA THR A 103 2.36 -9.21 -0.33
C THR A 103 3.06 -7.87 -0.38
N GLY A 104 4.01 -7.70 0.51
CA GLY A 104 4.91 -6.56 0.48
C GLY A 104 4.39 -5.29 1.12
N ALA A 105 3.19 -5.32 1.72
CA ALA A 105 2.71 -4.13 2.43
C ALA A 105 3.51 -3.95 3.73
N VAL A 106 3.84 -2.70 4.02
CA VAL A 106 4.61 -2.33 5.19
C VAL A 106 3.82 -1.30 5.97
N VAL A 107 3.81 -1.40 7.29
CA VAL A 107 3.13 -0.44 8.15
C VAL A 107 4.17 0.25 9.02
N THR A 108 4.09 1.57 9.08
CA THR A 108 4.93 2.37 9.97
C THR A 108 4.07 3.38 10.69
N PHE A 109 4.57 3.83 11.82
CA PHE A 109 3.91 4.84 12.64
C PHE A 109 4.88 5.99 12.78
N GLU A 110 4.50 7.15 12.28
CA GLU A 110 5.40 8.30 12.20
C GLU A 110 4.96 9.37 13.18
N GLY A 111 5.80 9.66 14.16
CA GLY A 111 5.53 10.72 15.10
C GLY A 111 5.45 12.06 14.38
N THR A 112 4.63 12.96 14.89
CA THR A 112 4.44 14.25 14.24
C THR A 112 4.98 15.43 15.04
N ALA A 113 5.38 15.20 16.29
CA ALA A 113 5.90 16.27 17.15
C ALA A 113 7.38 16.09 17.42
N GLY A 114 8.02 17.14 17.83
CA GLY A 114 9.42 17.13 18.24
C GLY A 114 10.34 16.64 17.14
N GLY A 115 11.27 15.83 17.48
CA GLY A 115 12.22 15.23 16.54
C GLY A 115 11.73 13.91 15.99
N ALA A 116 10.50 13.79 15.81
CA ALA A 116 9.65 12.67 15.50
C ALA A 116 10.35 11.43 14.95
N GLY A 117 10.26 10.35 15.70
CA GLY A 117 10.76 9.06 15.26
C GLY A 117 9.72 8.25 14.52
N THR A 118 10.16 7.11 14.00
CA THR A 118 9.30 6.18 13.31
C THR A 118 9.29 4.86 14.07
N VAL A 119 8.08 4.33 14.32
CA VAL A 119 7.93 3.01 14.93
C VAL A 119 7.57 2.03 13.82
N THR A 120 8.22 0.87 13.82
CA THR A 120 7.95 -0.18 12.85
C THR A 120 7.24 -1.33 13.55
N THR A 121 6.62 -2.20 12.75
CA THR A 121 5.91 -3.35 13.28
C THR A 121 6.84 -4.52 13.49
N GLN A 122 6.48 -5.39 14.44
CA GLN A 122 7.16 -6.67 14.62
C GLN A 122 6.60 -7.71 13.67
N THR A 123 5.29 -7.75 13.54
CA THR A 123 4.62 -8.67 12.64
C THR A 123 3.53 -7.94 11.89
N ILE A 124 3.19 -8.47 10.73
CA ILE A 124 2.09 -7.95 9.95
C ILE A 124 1.35 -9.13 9.32
N THR A 125 0.05 -9.14 9.46
CA THR A 125 -0.81 -10.14 8.85
C THR A 125 -1.84 -9.42 7.99
N ARG A 126 -1.94 -9.82 6.73
CA ARG A 126 -2.97 -9.27 5.86
C ARG A 126 -4.21 -10.14 5.98
N ASN A 127 -5.22 -9.62 6.65
CA ASN A 127 -6.49 -10.34 6.81
C ASN A 127 -7.31 -10.30 5.51
N SER A 128 -7.26 -9.17 4.82
CA SER A 128 -7.97 -8.99 3.56
C SER A 128 -7.41 -7.75 2.86
N SER A 129 -7.98 -7.40 1.72
CA SER A 129 -7.59 -6.17 1.05
C SER A 129 -7.98 -4.92 1.84
N SER A 130 -8.81 -5.08 2.87
CA SER A 130 -9.30 -3.95 3.67
C SER A 130 -8.90 -4.04 5.14
N GLN A 131 -8.11 -5.03 5.54
CA GLN A 131 -7.73 -5.14 6.95
C GLN A 131 -6.34 -5.75 7.11
N LEU A 132 -5.53 -5.09 7.92
CA LEU A 132 -4.23 -5.61 8.35
C LEU A 132 -4.24 -5.71 9.87
N THR A 133 -3.52 -6.69 10.41
CA THR A 133 -3.28 -6.80 11.84
C THR A 133 -1.78 -6.76 12.07
N VAL A 134 -1.33 -5.85 12.91
CA VAL A 134 0.10 -5.72 13.20
C VAL A 134 0.35 -5.82 14.69
N THR A 135 1.57 -6.18 15.03
CA THR A 135 2.05 -6.19 16.42
C THR A 135 3.16 -5.18 16.53
N VAL A 136 3.10 -4.36 17.57
CA VAL A 136 4.11 -3.34 17.86
C VAL A 136 4.59 -3.49 19.29
N THR A 137 5.79 -3.00 19.56
CA THR A 137 6.29 -2.89 20.92
C THR A 137 5.80 -1.57 21.49
N ALA A 138 4.98 -1.63 22.52
CA ALA A 138 4.35 -0.43 23.06
C ALA A 138 5.36 0.61 23.51
N ALA A 139 6.47 0.17 24.10
CA ALA A 139 7.49 1.09 24.61
C ALA A 139 8.22 1.86 23.52
N ASP A 140 8.07 1.45 22.27
CA ASP A 140 8.69 2.19 21.16
C ASP A 140 7.96 3.50 20.85
N PHE A 141 6.72 3.64 21.34
CA PHE A 141 5.95 4.87 21.14
C PHE A 141 6.32 5.86 22.23
N ILE A 142 6.74 7.03 21.83
CA ILE A 142 7.29 8.04 22.74
C ILE A 142 6.36 9.23 22.84
N GLU A 143 6.00 9.58 24.05
CA GLU A 143 5.02 10.64 24.29
C GLU A 143 5.45 11.96 23.66
N ALA A 144 6.74 12.24 23.63
CA ALA A 144 7.22 13.50 23.07
C ALA A 144 7.03 13.58 21.53
N ASP A 145 6.85 12.44 20.88
CA ASP A 145 6.67 12.40 19.43
C ASP A 145 5.19 12.33 19.01
N ASP A 146 4.30 12.16 19.99
CA ASP A 146 2.88 11.94 19.70
C ASP A 146 2.25 13.24 19.16
N PRO A 147 1.18 13.17 18.36
CA PRO A 147 0.53 11.93 17.91
C PRO A 147 1.26 11.27 16.73
N TYR A 148 0.98 10.00 16.54
CA TYR A 148 1.58 9.24 15.44
C TYR A 148 0.59 9.08 14.28
N THR A 149 1.12 9.22 13.09
CA THR A 149 0.38 8.95 11.85
C THR A 149 0.60 7.50 11.46
N VAL A 150 -0.47 6.80 11.12
CA VAL A 150 -0.38 5.42 10.65
C VAL A 150 -0.19 5.45 9.14
N LYS A 151 0.83 4.77 8.64
CA LYS A 151 1.16 4.76 7.23
C LYS A 151 1.26 3.33 6.73
N VAL A 152 0.52 3.03 5.67
CA VAL A 152 0.63 1.74 4.98
C VAL A 152 1.22 1.99 3.61
N THR A 153 2.31 1.28 3.30
CA THR A 153 2.97 1.38 2.01
C THR A 153 2.87 0.02 1.32
N ASN A 154 2.24 -0.01 0.16
CA ASN A 154 2.13 -1.24 -0.62
C ASN A 154 3.46 -1.58 -1.30
N GLY A 155 3.53 -2.79 -1.83
CA GLY A 155 4.75 -3.24 -2.50
C GLY A 155 5.14 -2.40 -3.71
N SER A 156 4.20 -1.68 -4.30
CA SER A 156 4.48 -0.79 -5.42
C SER A 156 5.16 0.50 -4.98
N GLY A 157 5.18 0.79 -3.68
CA GLY A 157 5.75 2.03 -3.16
C GLY A 157 4.73 3.11 -2.86
N LEU A 158 3.48 2.91 -3.27
CA LEU A 158 2.43 3.89 -2.98
C LEU A 158 1.94 3.70 -1.56
N SER A 159 1.63 4.80 -0.89
CA SER A 159 1.22 4.73 0.50
C SER A 159 -0.04 5.54 0.76
N GLY A 160 -0.71 5.19 1.86
CA GLY A 160 -1.82 5.95 2.39
C GLY A 160 -1.64 6.11 3.89
N VAL A 161 -2.25 7.14 4.44
CA VAL A 161 -2.05 7.45 5.85
C VAL A 161 -3.37 7.72 6.55
N LEU A 162 -3.37 7.50 7.86
CA LEU A 162 -4.38 8.04 8.77
C LEU A 162 -3.61 9.00 9.68
N ALA A 163 -3.81 10.28 9.46
CA ALA A 163 -2.97 11.30 10.08
C ALA A 163 -3.29 11.44 11.56
N GLU A 164 -2.25 11.55 12.37
CA GLU A 164 -2.34 11.90 13.79
C GLU A 164 -3.35 11.02 14.53
N ALA A 165 -3.25 9.72 14.27
CA ALA A 165 -4.27 8.78 14.71
C ALA A 165 -4.01 8.18 16.09
N ILE A 166 -2.74 8.17 16.54
CA ILE A 166 -2.40 7.46 17.78
C ILE A 166 -1.72 8.41 18.74
N ASP A 167 -2.37 8.61 19.88
CA ASP A 167 -1.73 9.28 21.01
C ASP A 167 -0.97 8.27 21.83
N VAL A 168 0.01 8.74 22.59
CA VAL A 168 0.76 7.88 23.50
C VAL A 168 0.23 8.16 24.90
N ASN A 169 -0.27 7.12 25.52
CA ASN A 169 -0.95 7.19 26.81
C ASN A 169 -2.22 8.04 26.72
N VAL A 170 -3.10 7.87 27.67
CA VAL A 170 -4.33 8.63 27.70
C VAL A 170 -4.04 9.93 28.46
N ALA A 171 -4.44 11.05 27.86
CA ALA A 171 -4.31 12.31 28.56
C ALA A 171 -5.09 12.24 29.88
N ALA A 172 -4.52 12.74 30.95
CA ALA A 172 -5.18 12.73 32.25
C ALA A 172 -6.47 13.52 32.12
N ALA A 173 -7.57 12.94 32.66
CA ALA A 173 -8.83 13.63 32.64
C ALA A 173 -8.78 14.80 33.64
N UNK A 174 -9.03 15.65 33.12
CA UNK A 174 -8.92 16.71 33.95
C UNK A 174 -9.95 17.03 34.55
#